data_7feb3001c37735f305b2df0a6aeaf83d
#
_entry.id   7feb3001c37735f305b2df0a6aeaf83d
#
_cell.length_a   1.000
_cell.length_b   1.000
_cell.length_c   1.000
_cell.angle_alpha   90.00
_cell.angle_beta   90.00
_cell.angle_gamma   90.00
#
_symmetry.space_group_name_H-M   'P 1'
#
loop_
_entity.id
_entity.type
_entity.pdbx_description
1 polymer ?
#
loop_
_entity_poly.entity_id
_entity_poly.type
_entity_poly.pdbx_seq_one_letter_code
_entity_poly.pdbx_strand_id
1 'polypeptide(L)'
;MKKRLFLLLAVLSTAFCLSACQSQKTTKVYDFTAVANDGTTVNFADYKGKVLLIVNTASKCGFTPQYEGLEALYQQYKDKGLVVVGFPCDQFGHQEPGTNEEIASFCRQNFGVTFPLMEKIEVNGEHAAPIYQWLYAEKPFAGFGEGETAQFMDQMLARRDPDYAANPDIKWNFTKFLIDRKGRVVARFEPMVTPQDIAASIEEQL
;
A
#
# COMPACT_ATOMS: atom_id res chain seq x y z
N MET A 1 85.01 21.75 6.08
CA MET A 1 84.00 20.75 5.72
C MET A 1 82.66 21.10 6.40
N LYS A 2 81.70 21.70 5.69
CA LYS A 2 80.43 22.21 6.27
C LYS A 2 79.32 21.25 5.87
N LYS A 3 78.71 20.54 6.86
CA LYS A 3 77.54 19.72 6.68
C LYS A 3 76.28 20.60 6.66
N ARG A 4 75.55 20.61 5.57
CA ARG A 4 74.23 21.26 5.45
C ARG A 4 73.16 20.26 5.87
N LEU A 5 72.41 20.63 6.93
CA LEU A 5 71.28 19.94 7.46
C LEU A 5 70.04 20.40 6.68
N PHE A 6 69.39 19.53 5.89
CA PHE A 6 68.16 19.83 5.25
C PHE A 6 66.98 19.44 6.19
N LEU A 7 66.23 20.45 6.60
CA LEU A 7 64.99 20.30 7.38
C LEU A 7 63.86 20.08 6.40
N LEU A 8 63.30 18.87 6.38
CA LEU A 8 62.08 18.55 5.66
C LEU A 8 60.87 18.89 6.52
N LEU A 9 60.14 19.96 6.16
CA LEU A 9 58.83 20.26 6.72
C LEU A 9 57.78 19.34 6.04
N ALA A 10 57.28 18.36 6.77
CA ALA A 10 56.10 17.61 6.38
C ALA A 10 54.83 18.41 6.72
N VAL A 11 54.18 18.96 5.70
CA VAL A 11 52.86 19.59 5.84
C VAL A 11 51.81 18.49 5.85
N LEU A 12 51.26 18.16 7.03
CA LEU A 12 50.12 17.28 7.21
C LEU A 12 48.84 18.04 6.84
N SER A 13 48.33 17.86 5.62
CA SER A 13 47.03 18.37 5.24
C SER A 13 45.97 17.40 5.73
N THR A 14 45.31 17.71 6.83
CA THR A 14 44.10 16.99 7.30
C THR A 14 42.92 17.40 6.42
N ALA A 15 42.61 16.57 5.43
CA ALA A 15 41.39 16.67 4.69
C ALA A 15 40.22 16.32 5.62
N PHE A 16 39.47 17.31 6.08
CA PHE A 16 38.25 17.19 6.85
C PHE A 16 37.15 16.77 5.86
N CYS A 17 36.90 15.45 5.71
CA CYS A 17 35.73 14.95 4.99
C CYS A 17 34.47 15.34 5.77
N LEU A 18 33.86 16.46 5.39
CA LEU A 18 32.48 16.76 5.73
C LEU A 18 31.59 15.78 4.95
N SER A 19 31.28 14.61 5.57
CA SER A 19 30.16 13.77 5.14
C SER A 19 28.87 14.59 5.31
N ALA A 20 28.42 15.20 4.22
CA ALA A 20 27.08 15.76 4.15
C ALA A 20 26.10 14.59 4.34
N CYS A 21 25.54 14.48 5.53
CA CYS A 21 24.41 13.59 5.80
C CYS A 21 23.21 14.14 4.99
N GLN A 22 23.12 13.73 3.71
CA GLN A 22 21.91 13.95 2.94
C GLN A 22 20.82 13.14 3.61
N SER A 23 19.92 13.82 4.32
CA SER A 23 18.67 13.25 4.78
C SER A 23 17.93 12.70 3.54
N GLN A 24 17.97 11.39 3.33
CA GLN A 24 17.17 10.75 2.31
C GLN A 24 15.71 11.05 2.64
N LYS A 25 15.04 11.81 1.76
CA LYS A 25 13.59 12.06 1.88
C LYS A 25 12.89 10.72 1.83
N THR A 26 12.36 10.27 2.96
CA THR A 26 11.56 9.05 3.03
C THR A 26 10.27 9.29 2.27
N THR A 27 9.99 8.49 1.24
CA THR A 27 8.74 8.53 0.48
C THR A 27 7.56 8.27 1.41
N LYS A 28 6.48 9.01 1.22
CA LYS A 28 5.24 8.89 1.98
C LYS A 28 4.07 8.78 1.03
N VAL A 29 2.92 8.33 1.54
CA VAL A 29 1.69 8.29 0.74
C VAL A 29 1.36 9.64 0.10
N TYR A 30 1.75 10.74 0.72
CA TYR A 30 1.50 12.11 0.24
C TYR A 30 2.29 12.53 -1.01
N ASP A 31 3.24 11.72 -1.44
CA ASP A 31 4.02 11.96 -2.66
C ASP A 31 3.35 11.37 -3.92
N PHE A 32 2.16 10.71 -3.77
CA PHE A 32 1.43 10.05 -4.84
C PHE A 32 0.16 10.79 -5.24
N THR A 33 -0.28 10.52 -6.47
CA THR A 33 -1.58 10.89 -7.02
C THR A 33 -2.26 9.65 -7.59
N ALA A 34 -3.58 9.66 -7.70
CA ALA A 34 -4.37 8.66 -8.39
C ALA A 34 -5.47 9.36 -9.20
N VAL A 35 -6.14 8.61 -10.05
CA VAL A 35 -7.35 9.07 -10.73
C VAL A 35 -8.54 8.39 -10.07
N ALA A 36 -9.54 9.16 -9.67
CA ALA A 36 -10.80 8.63 -9.17
C ALA A 36 -11.61 8.00 -10.31
N ASN A 37 -12.56 7.15 -9.96
CA ASN A 37 -13.38 6.44 -10.96
C ASN A 37 -14.26 7.36 -11.84
N ASP A 38 -14.41 8.62 -11.47
CA ASP A 38 -15.08 9.66 -12.26
C ASP A 38 -14.10 10.47 -13.16
N GLY A 39 -12.82 10.09 -13.17
CA GLY A 39 -11.77 10.74 -13.96
C GLY A 39 -11.10 11.94 -13.27
N THR A 40 -11.50 12.30 -12.05
CA THR A 40 -10.85 13.41 -11.32
C THR A 40 -9.52 12.99 -10.71
N THR A 41 -8.54 13.90 -10.68
CA THR A 41 -7.26 13.64 -10.04
C THR A 41 -7.37 13.76 -8.53
N VAL A 42 -6.95 12.72 -7.81
CA VAL A 42 -6.85 12.69 -6.35
C VAL A 42 -5.39 12.85 -5.94
N ASN A 43 -5.09 13.88 -5.15
CA ASN A 43 -3.77 14.09 -4.59
C ASN A 43 -3.75 13.56 -3.15
N PHE A 44 -2.93 12.56 -2.87
CA PHE A 44 -2.84 12.01 -1.51
C PHE A 44 -2.29 13.00 -0.48
N ALA A 45 -1.67 14.09 -0.92
CA ALA A 45 -1.31 15.20 -0.02
C ALA A 45 -2.53 15.85 0.65
N ASP A 46 -3.73 15.76 0.07
CA ASP A 46 -4.98 16.30 0.63
C ASP A 46 -5.45 15.49 1.85
N TYR A 47 -4.94 14.26 2.00
CA TYR A 47 -5.21 13.41 3.17
C TYR A 47 -4.19 13.56 4.30
N LYS A 48 -3.35 14.60 4.31
CA LYS A 48 -2.39 14.84 5.41
C LYS A 48 -3.10 14.88 6.76
N GLY A 49 -2.55 14.12 7.72
CA GLY A 49 -3.12 14.01 9.07
C GLY A 49 -4.30 13.04 9.19
N LYS A 50 -4.67 12.36 8.11
CA LYS A 50 -5.66 11.27 8.11
C LYS A 50 -4.97 9.92 8.22
N VAL A 51 -5.69 8.94 8.75
CA VAL A 51 -5.35 7.52 8.67
C VAL A 51 -5.96 6.99 7.37
N LEU A 52 -5.17 6.26 6.54
CA LEU A 52 -5.70 5.70 5.31
C LEU A 52 -5.72 4.19 5.38
N LEU A 53 -6.78 3.58 4.84
CA LEU A 53 -6.88 2.16 4.54
C LEU A 53 -6.99 2.00 3.03
N ILE A 54 -5.89 1.60 2.37
CA ILE A 54 -5.83 1.40 0.93
C ILE A 54 -6.06 -0.07 0.62
N VAL A 55 -7.00 -0.38 -0.28
CA VAL A 55 -7.45 -1.75 -0.58
C VAL A 55 -7.55 -1.94 -2.08
N ASN A 56 -6.98 -3.03 -2.63
CA ASN A 56 -7.30 -3.45 -4.00
C ASN A 56 -8.55 -4.31 -4.00
N THR A 57 -9.50 -3.98 -4.88
CA THR A 57 -10.87 -4.50 -4.82
C THR A 57 -11.28 -5.20 -6.12
N ALA A 58 -12.33 -6.02 -6.03
CA ALA A 58 -12.95 -6.67 -7.19
C ALA A 58 -14.41 -7.01 -6.93
N SER A 59 -15.24 -6.96 -8.00
CA SER A 59 -16.70 -7.16 -7.93
C SER A 59 -17.13 -8.63 -7.97
N LYS A 60 -16.27 -9.56 -8.41
CA LYS A 60 -16.59 -10.99 -8.63
C LYS A 60 -15.69 -11.94 -7.86
N CYS A 61 -15.17 -11.51 -6.72
CA CYS A 61 -14.29 -12.28 -5.85
C CYS A 61 -15.06 -12.92 -4.69
N GLY A 62 -14.58 -14.05 -4.18
CA GLY A 62 -15.12 -14.61 -2.93
C GLY A 62 -15.03 -13.66 -1.73
N PHE A 63 -14.10 -12.71 -1.77
CA PHE A 63 -13.95 -11.68 -0.74
C PHE A 63 -14.76 -10.39 -1.00
N THR A 64 -15.51 -10.29 -2.11
CA THR A 64 -16.33 -9.11 -2.45
C THR A 64 -17.29 -8.67 -1.31
N PRO A 65 -17.87 -9.57 -0.50
CA PRO A 65 -18.69 -9.15 0.65
C PRO A 65 -17.97 -8.28 1.68
N GLN A 66 -16.62 -8.22 1.66
CA GLN A 66 -15.86 -7.32 2.52
C GLN A 66 -16.11 -5.82 2.24
N TYR A 67 -16.68 -5.46 1.09
CA TYR A 67 -17.12 -4.06 0.86
C TYR A 67 -18.06 -3.56 1.96
N GLU A 68 -18.96 -4.40 2.45
CA GLU A 68 -19.89 -4.06 3.55
C GLU A 68 -19.11 -3.69 4.83
N GLY A 69 -18.14 -4.51 5.22
CA GLY A 69 -17.31 -4.23 6.40
C GLY A 69 -16.38 -3.02 6.22
N LEU A 70 -15.84 -2.80 5.01
CA LEU A 70 -15.03 -1.62 4.69
C LEU A 70 -15.87 -0.34 4.78
N GLU A 71 -17.10 -0.35 4.26
CA GLU A 71 -18.02 0.76 4.38
C GLU A 71 -18.42 1.02 5.84
N ALA A 72 -18.69 -0.04 6.61
CA ALA A 72 -18.98 0.09 8.04
C ALA A 72 -17.83 0.75 8.80
N LEU A 73 -16.57 0.32 8.57
CA LEU A 73 -15.40 0.97 9.16
C LEU A 73 -15.28 2.44 8.74
N TYR A 74 -15.48 2.72 7.45
CA TYR A 74 -15.44 4.10 6.96
C TYR A 74 -16.47 4.98 7.65
N GLN A 75 -17.74 4.55 7.73
CA GLN A 75 -18.80 5.29 8.40
C GLN A 75 -18.51 5.50 9.90
N GLN A 76 -17.97 4.48 10.57
CA GLN A 76 -17.66 4.53 12.01
C GLN A 76 -16.52 5.50 12.35
N TYR A 77 -15.51 5.62 11.44
CA TYR A 77 -14.27 6.33 11.79
C TYR A 77 -13.95 7.52 10.89
N LYS A 78 -14.72 7.84 9.84
CA LYS A 78 -14.46 8.99 8.95
C LYS A 78 -14.36 10.31 9.68
N ASP A 79 -15.25 10.54 10.64
CA ASP A 79 -15.26 11.78 11.44
C ASP A 79 -14.09 11.83 12.44
N LYS A 80 -13.50 10.69 12.77
CA LYS A 80 -12.27 10.58 13.57
C LYS A 80 -11.00 10.67 12.70
N GLY A 81 -11.14 10.68 11.38
CA GLY A 81 -10.06 10.91 10.45
C GLY A 81 -9.61 9.69 9.64
N LEU A 82 -10.38 8.60 9.61
CA LEU A 82 -10.14 7.49 8.68
C LEU A 82 -10.63 7.85 7.27
N VAL A 83 -9.84 7.49 6.25
CA VAL A 83 -10.27 7.43 4.85
C VAL A 83 -9.97 6.03 4.33
N VAL A 84 -11.00 5.35 3.82
CA VAL A 84 -10.84 4.11 3.04
C VAL A 84 -10.71 4.51 1.58
N VAL A 85 -9.76 3.89 0.85
CA VAL A 85 -9.53 4.15 -0.58
C VAL A 85 -9.50 2.81 -1.33
N GLY A 86 -10.49 2.58 -2.19
CA GLY A 86 -10.59 1.36 -2.99
C GLY A 86 -9.96 1.54 -4.37
N PHE A 87 -9.14 0.57 -4.76
CA PHE A 87 -8.53 0.48 -6.09
C PHE A 87 -9.00 -0.79 -6.80
N PRO A 88 -9.95 -0.70 -7.73
CA PRO A 88 -10.36 -1.86 -8.53
C PRO A 88 -9.18 -2.45 -9.32
N CYS A 89 -9.09 -3.79 -9.37
CA CYS A 89 -7.99 -4.48 -10.04
C CYS A 89 -8.47 -5.81 -10.65
N ASP A 90 -8.18 -6.03 -11.94
CA ASP A 90 -8.61 -7.24 -12.68
C ASP A 90 -7.52 -8.32 -12.79
N GLN A 91 -6.36 -8.14 -12.15
CA GLN A 91 -5.22 -9.06 -12.31
C GLN A 91 -5.41 -10.42 -11.63
N PHE A 92 -6.37 -10.56 -10.71
CA PHE A 92 -6.58 -11.79 -9.94
C PHE A 92 -7.81 -12.55 -10.45
N GLY A 93 -7.59 -13.39 -11.45
CA GLY A 93 -8.62 -14.26 -12.02
C GLY A 93 -9.69 -13.53 -12.83
N HIS A 94 -9.39 -12.33 -13.35
CA HIS A 94 -10.32 -11.48 -14.10
C HIS A 94 -11.65 -11.25 -13.33
N GLN A 95 -11.51 -10.92 -12.04
CA GLN A 95 -12.63 -10.73 -11.14
C GLN A 95 -13.14 -9.28 -11.06
N GLU A 96 -12.57 -8.38 -11.88
CA GLU A 96 -13.04 -6.98 -12.03
C GLU A 96 -13.17 -6.56 -13.50
N PRO A 97 -14.04 -7.22 -14.28
CA PRO A 97 -14.12 -6.98 -15.73
C PRO A 97 -14.84 -5.69 -16.12
N GLY A 98 -15.59 -5.06 -15.20
CA GLY A 98 -16.43 -3.88 -15.46
C GLY A 98 -15.63 -2.63 -15.84
N THR A 99 -16.31 -1.62 -16.42
CA THR A 99 -15.78 -0.26 -16.56
C THR A 99 -15.76 0.45 -15.20
N ASN A 100 -15.11 1.59 -15.11
CA ASN A 100 -15.07 2.38 -13.87
C ASN A 100 -16.50 2.77 -13.41
N GLU A 101 -17.38 3.12 -14.34
CA GLU A 101 -18.78 3.50 -14.07
C GLU A 101 -19.60 2.28 -13.56
N GLU A 102 -19.41 1.11 -14.20
CA GLU A 102 -20.07 -0.14 -13.79
C GLU A 102 -19.63 -0.56 -12.40
N ILE A 103 -18.32 -0.49 -12.11
CA ILE A 103 -17.76 -0.81 -10.79
C ILE A 103 -18.32 0.14 -9.72
N ALA A 104 -18.32 1.44 -9.98
CA ALA A 104 -18.86 2.43 -9.06
C ALA A 104 -20.36 2.21 -8.79
N SER A 105 -21.12 1.89 -9.84
CA SER A 105 -22.55 1.56 -9.72
C SER A 105 -22.76 0.30 -8.89
N PHE A 106 -22.00 -0.76 -9.17
CA PHE A 106 -22.03 -2.02 -8.44
C PHE A 106 -21.75 -1.81 -6.94
N CYS A 107 -20.68 -1.12 -6.60
CA CYS A 107 -20.29 -0.85 -5.21
C CYS A 107 -21.36 -0.06 -4.45
N ARG A 108 -21.92 0.99 -5.08
CA ARG A 108 -22.99 1.79 -4.45
C ARG A 108 -24.29 1.01 -4.28
N GLN A 109 -24.74 0.28 -5.32
CA GLN A 109 -26.04 -0.39 -5.31
C GLN A 109 -26.07 -1.63 -4.42
N ASN A 110 -24.97 -2.38 -4.36
CA ASN A 110 -24.95 -3.66 -3.64
C ASN A 110 -24.42 -3.53 -2.21
N PHE A 111 -23.52 -2.56 -1.94
CA PHE A 111 -22.84 -2.44 -0.66
C PHE A 111 -22.94 -1.04 -0.03
N GLY A 112 -23.63 -0.10 -0.67
CA GLY A 112 -23.77 1.27 -0.18
C GLY A 112 -22.45 2.04 -0.07
N VAL A 113 -21.41 1.65 -0.83
CA VAL A 113 -20.07 2.24 -0.74
C VAL A 113 -20.10 3.75 -0.97
N THR A 114 -19.57 4.49 0.01
CA THR A 114 -19.42 5.95 -0.02
C THR A 114 -17.98 6.42 0.11
N PHE A 115 -17.05 5.54 0.44
CA PHE A 115 -15.63 5.87 0.45
C PHE A 115 -15.08 6.04 -0.97
N PRO A 116 -13.99 6.82 -1.15
CA PRO A 116 -13.34 7.02 -2.44
C PRO A 116 -12.98 5.74 -3.19
N LEU A 117 -13.45 5.64 -4.44
CA LEU A 117 -13.05 4.60 -5.40
C LEU A 117 -12.19 5.25 -6.47
N MET A 118 -11.04 4.66 -6.73
CA MET A 118 -10.15 5.06 -7.82
C MET A 118 -10.53 4.34 -9.12
N GLU A 119 -9.95 4.76 -10.24
CA GLU A 119 -10.04 4.01 -11.49
C GLU A 119 -9.41 2.62 -11.34
N LYS A 120 -9.79 1.71 -12.24
CA LYS A 120 -9.21 0.38 -12.30
C LYS A 120 -7.74 0.45 -12.71
N ILE A 121 -6.86 -0.20 -11.92
CA ILE A 121 -5.41 -0.17 -12.10
C ILE A 121 -4.81 -1.58 -12.10
N GLU A 122 -3.54 -1.66 -12.49
CA GLU A 122 -2.67 -2.80 -12.18
C GLU A 122 -1.94 -2.54 -10.86
N VAL A 123 -1.88 -3.58 -10.02
CA VAL A 123 -1.20 -3.51 -8.71
C VAL A 123 0.14 -4.26 -8.71
N ASN A 124 0.37 -5.13 -9.70
CA ASN A 124 1.59 -5.91 -9.88
C ASN A 124 2.14 -5.79 -11.31
N GLY A 125 3.43 -6.13 -11.48
CA GLY A 125 4.09 -6.17 -12.78
C GLY A 125 4.62 -4.82 -13.24
N GLU A 126 4.99 -4.75 -14.52
CA GLU A 126 5.66 -3.60 -15.13
C GLU A 126 4.80 -2.32 -15.10
N HIS A 127 3.48 -2.48 -15.23
CA HIS A 127 2.52 -1.37 -15.25
C HIS A 127 1.84 -1.12 -13.90
N ALA A 128 2.36 -1.72 -12.82
CA ALA A 128 1.82 -1.50 -11.49
C ALA A 128 1.82 -0.02 -11.12
N ALA A 129 0.71 0.47 -10.58
CA ALA A 129 0.59 1.85 -10.13
C ALA A 129 1.69 2.17 -9.10
N PRO A 130 2.38 3.33 -9.22
CA PRO A 130 3.52 3.67 -8.36
C PRO A 130 3.23 3.60 -6.87
N ILE A 131 2.00 3.93 -6.46
CA ILE A 131 1.58 3.82 -5.07
C ILE A 131 1.60 2.36 -4.59
N TYR A 132 1.19 1.38 -5.44
CA TYR A 132 1.22 -0.04 -5.07
C TYR A 132 2.64 -0.60 -5.03
N GLN A 133 3.52 -0.18 -5.96
CA GLN A 133 4.95 -0.53 -5.92
C GLN A 133 5.57 -0.08 -4.59
N TRP A 134 5.26 1.13 -4.14
CA TRP A 134 5.71 1.64 -2.85
C TRP A 134 5.09 0.88 -1.66
N LEU A 135 3.76 0.62 -1.68
CA LEU A 135 3.05 -0.07 -0.60
C LEU A 135 3.65 -1.44 -0.30
N TYR A 136 3.84 -2.28 -1.33
CA TYR A 136 4.39 -3.61 -1.10
C TYR A 136 5.91 -3.61 -0.85
N ALA A 137 6.64 -2.58 -1.27
CA ALA A 137 8.03 -2.41 -0.89
C ALA A 137 8.18 -2.04 0.61
N GLU A 138 7.30 -1.19 1.15
CA GLU A 138 7.28 -0.82 2.57
C GLU A 138 6.78 -1.97 3.48
N LYS A 139 5.79 -2.73 3.01
CA LYS A 139 5.21 -3.89 3.71
C LYS A 139 5.07 -5.07 2.75
N PRO A 140 6.16 -5.87 2.57
CA PRO A 140 6.15 -7.03 1.71
C PRO A 140 5.19 -8.12 2.19
N PHE A 141 4.86 -9.06 1.29
CA PHE A 141 4.13 -10.26 1.66
C PHE A 141 4.90 -11.07 2.70
N ALA A 142 4.23 -11.49 3.76
CA ALA A 142 4.82 -12.25 4.85
C ALA A 142 4.05 -13.56 5.18
N GLY A 143 3.25 -14.03 4.22
CA GLY A 143 2.38 -15.21 4.36
C GLY A 143 0.92 -14.83 4.62
N PHE A 144 0.03 -15.80 4.45
CA PHE A 144 -1.41 -15.60 4.64
C PHE A 144 -1.85 -15.74 6.11
N GLY A 145 -0.95 -16.13 7.01
CA GLY A 145 -1.29 -16.44 8.40
C GLY A 145 -1.82 -17.85 8.57
N GLU A 146 -2.70 -18.03 9.57
CA GLU A 146 -3.25 -19.32 9.96
C GLU A 146 -4.73 -19.45 9.54
N GLY A 147 -5.25 -20.70 9.56
CA GLY A 147 -6.64 -21.02 9.27
C GLY A 147 -6.86 -21.66 7.89
N GLU A 148 -8.06 -22.21 7.70
CA GLU A 148 -8.40 -22.98 6.49
C GLU A 148 -8.32 -22.15 5.21
N THR A 149 -8.82 -20.91 5.25
CA THR A 149 -8.77 -19.99 4.08
C THR A 149 -7.33 -19.63 3.73
N ALA A 150 -6.46 -19.39 4.72
CA ALA A 150 -5.05 -19.11 4.49
C ALA A 150 -4.35 -20.32 3.85
N GLN A 151 -4.58 -21.53 4.35
CA GLN A 151 -4.05 -22.77 3.79
C GLN A 151 -4.56 -23.02 2.37
N PHE A 152 -5.84 -22.76 2.10
CA PHE A 152 -6.40 -22.88 0.75
C PHE A 152 -5.73 -21.92 -0.24
N MET A 153 -5.55 -20.65 0.15
CA MET A 153 -4.89 -19.64 -0.69
C MET A 153 -3.44 -20.01 -0.96
N ASP A 154 -2.72 -20.43 0.07
CA ASP A 154 -1.33 -20.91 -0.03
C ASP A 154 -1.21 -22.05 -1.05
N GLN A 155 -2.01 -23.10 -0.89
CA GLN A 155 -2.01 -24.25 -1.80
C GLN A 155 -2.44 -23.86 -3.22
N MET A 156 -3.41 -22.98 -3.38
CA MET A 156 -3.89 -22.52 -4.69
C MET A 156 -2.81 -21.77 -5.45
N LEU A 157 -2.09 -20.88 -4.78
CA LEU A 157 -1.02 -20.08 -5.40
C LEU A 157 0.24 -20.94 -5.65
N ALA A 158 0.64 -21.78 -4.70
CA ALA A 158 1.78 -22.68 -4.85
C ALA A 158 1.63 -23.68 -6.01
N ARG A 159 0.40 -24.05 -6.38
CA ARG A 159 0.14 -24.89 -7.57
C ARG A 159 0.37 -24.13 -8.88
N ARG A 160 0.22 -22.80 -8.90
CA ARG A 160 0.43 -21.95 -10.08
C ARG A 160 1.87 -21.52 -10.20
N ASP A 161 2.48 -21.17 -9.09
CA ASP A 161 3.84 -20.70 -8.94
C ASP A 161 4.38 -21.15 -7.58
N PRO A 162 5.26 -22.19 -7.53
CA PRO A 162 5.85 -22.65 -6.28
C PRO A 162 6.63 -21.57 -5.52
N ASP A 163 7.14 -20.56 -6.22
CA ASP A 163 7.92 -19.46 -5.67
C ASP A 163 7.08 -18.19 -5.41
N TYR A 164 5.75 -18.28 -5.49
CA TYR A 164 4.84 -17.14 -5.36
C TYR A 164 5.11 -16.28 -4.10
N ALA A 165 5.59 -16.90 -3.02
CA ALA A 165 5.87 -16.21 -1.76
C ALA A 165 7.23 -15.46 -1.74
N ALA A 166 8.10 -15.70 -2.74
CA ALA A 166 9.45 -15.14 -2.77
C ALA A 166 9.48 -13.65 -3.10
N ASN A 167 8.42 -13.08 -3.67
CA ASN A 167 8.33 -11.66 -4.00
C ASN A 167 7.34 -10.92 -3.09
N PRO A 168 7.46 -9.57 -2.95
CA PRO A 168 6.63 -8.76 -2.05
C PRO A 168 5.22 -8.48 -2.58
N ASP A 169 4.91 -8.85 -3.82
CA ASP A 169 3.73 -8.47 -4.59
C ASP A 169 2.40 -8.71 -3.87
N ILE A 170 1.34 -8.11 -4.38
CA ILE A 170 -0.04 -8.39 -3.96
C ILE A 170 -0.39 -9.81 -4.43
N LYS A 171 -0.92 -10.63 -3.54
CA LYS A 171 -1.22 -12.05 -3.83
C LYS A 171 -2.65 -12.28 -4.28
N TRP A 172 -3.59 -11.42 -3.87
CA TRP A 172 -4.99 -11.55 -4.22
C TRP A 172 -5.76 -10.24 -4.03
N ASN A 173 -7.03 -10.23 -4.47
CA ASN A 173 -7.97 -9.13 -4.20
C ASN A 173 -8.21 -8.95 -2.70
N PHE A 174 -8.51 -7.73 -2.27
CA PHE A 174 -8.77 -7.33 -0.88
C PHE A 174 -7.54 -7.42 0.05
N THR A 175 -6.33 -7.29 -0.48
CA THR A 175 -5.15 -6.95 0.33
C THR A 175 -5.28 -5.49 0.78
N LYS A 176 -5.00 -5.23 2.04
CA LYS A 176 -5.22 -3.94 2.68
C LYS A 176 -3.91 -3.40 3.26
N PHE A 177 -3.69 -2.08 3.12
CA PHE A 177 -2.56 -1.38 3.73
C PHE A 177 -3.07 -0.28 4.64
N LEU A 178 -2.61 -0.26 5.89
CA LEU A 178 -2.91 0.78 6.86
C LEU A 178 -1.78 1.80 6.89
N ILE A 179 -2.13 3.06 6.77
CA ILE A 179 -1.20 4.19 6.74
C ILE A 179 -1.53 5.13 7.89
N ASP A 180 -0.51 5.50 8.67
CA ASP A 180 -0.66 6.41 9.80
C ASP A 180 -0.84 7.88 9.38
N ARG A 181 -1.17 8.76 10.37
CA ARG A 181 -1.34 10.20 10.16
C ARG A 181 -0.09 10.93 9.63
N LYS A 182 1.08 10.27 9.64
CA LYS A 182 2.35 10.79 9.12
C LYS A 182 2.63 10.32 7.70
N GLY A 183 1.72 9.52 7.12
CA GLY A 183 1.82 8.99 5.75
C GLY A 183 2.74 7.79 5.62
N ARG A 184 3.01 7.04 6.69
CA ARG A 184 3.85 5.83 6.69
C ARG A 184 2.98 4.58 6.68
N VAL A 185 3.38 3.56 5.93
CA VAL A 185 2.70 2.25 5.96
C VAL A 185 3.03 1.55 7.28
N VAL A 186 2.02 1.30 8.11
CA VAL A 186 2.19 0.66 9.42
C VAL A 186 1.83 -0.82 9.40
N ALA A 187 0.87 -1.23 8.57
CA ALA A 187 0.47 -2.63 8.46
C ALA A 187 0.04 -3.01 7.04
N ARG A 188 0.14 -4.31 6.74
CA ARG A 188 -0.46 -4.99 5.59
C ARG A 188 -1.30 -6.14 6.12
N PHE A 189 -2.49 -6.31 5.55
CA PHE A 189 -3.41 -7.38 5.90
C PHE A 189 -3.81 -8.11 4.62
N GLU A 190 -3.67 -9.42 4.62
CA GLU A 190 -4.06 -10.26 3.50
C GLU A 190 -5.59 -10.44 3.45
N PRO A 191 -6.14 -10.93 2.33
CA PRO A 191 -7.60 -10.96 2.09
C PRO A 191 -8.43 -11.62 3.19
N MET A 192 -7.90 -12.67 3.86
CA MET A 192 -8.63 -13.40 4.90
C MET A 192 -8.80 -12.61 6.21
N VAL A 193 -7.99 -11.57 6.43
CA VAL A 193 -8.19 -10.67 7.58
C VAL A 193 -9.37 -9.75 7.26
N THR A 194 -10.46 -9.89 8.01
CA THR A 194 -11.68 -9.15 7.76
C THR A 194 -11.57 -7.68 8.16
N PRO A 195 -12.40 -6.78 7.61
CA PRO A 195 -12.45 -5.40 8.06
C PRO A 195 -12.68 -5.26 9.58
N GLN A 196 -13.46 -6.13 10.19
CA GLN A 196 -13.72 -6.13 11.64
C GLN A 196 -12.45 -6.45 12.44
N ASP A 197 -11.62 -7.38 11.95
CA ASP A 197 -10.39 -7.80 12.63
C ASP A 197 -9.33 -6.70 12.66
N ILE A 198 -9.36 -5.75 11.70
CA ILE A 198 -8.42 -4.64 11.64
C ILE A 198 -8.88 -3.37 12.38
N ALA A 199 -10.09 -3.36 12.94
CA ALA A 199 -10.63 -2.18 13.62
C ALA A 199 -9.73 -1.67 14.74
N ALA A 200 -9.21 -2.56 15.59
CA ALA A 200 -8.30 -2.18 16.67
C ALA A 200 -7.00 -1.54 16.15
N SER A 201 -6.42 -2.08 15.07
CA SER A 201 -5.24 -1.49 14.43
C SER A 201 -5.50 -0.10 13.86
N ILE A 202 -6.72 0.15 13.35
CA ILE A 202 -7.14 1.48 12.90
C ILE A 202 -7.26 2.44 14.09
N GLU A 203 -7.90 2.01 15.19
CA GLU A 203 -8.08 2.82 16.40
C GLU A 203 -6.75 3.28 17.00
N GLU A 204 -5.73 2.43 16.99
CA GLU A 204 -4.37 2.76 17.44
C GLU A 204 -3.71 3.90 16.62
N GLN A 205 -4.16 4.14 15.39
CA GLN A 205 -3.62 5.18 14.51
C GLN A 205 -4.47 6.48 14.51
N LEU A 206 -5.71 6.42 15.02
CA LEU A 206 -6.63 7.55 15.07
C LEU A 206 -6.34 8.48 16.26
#